data_3419893412c165e568932ec0c78433be
#
_entry.id   3419893412c165e568932ec0c78433be
#
_cell.length_a   1.000
_cell.length_b   1.000
_cell.length_c   1.000
_cell.angle_alpha   90.00
_cell.angle_beta   90.00
_cell.angle_gamma   90.00
#
_symmetry.space_group_name_H-M   'P 1'
#
loop_
_entity.id
_entity.type
_entity.pdbx_description
1 polymer ?
#
loop_
_entity_poly.entity_id
_entity_poly.type
_entity_poly.pdbx_seq_one_letter_code
_entity_poly.pdbx_strand_id
1 'polypeptide(L)'
;TMRIPSVMGAHGLLNTVGNGDLLILDGETGEIFVNPDDETLARYREKQERYECFLGRLSEIRGKETVTLDGVKVELGANVGSSRDLDEVLKNDGEAVGLYRTEFLYLESPMLPTEDEQFEAYKSVVAGMGGRPVVIRTLDIGGDKKLDYLSIPEEENPFLGYRAIRLCLDRQEIFKVQLRAILRSSAFGKVRILFPMISCLEELRAAKAILEDTKKDLRQRKIPFDESVQAGIMVEVPSTAILSDHFAKESDFFSIGTNDLIQYTVAVDRGNDKLAPLYSSYHPAVLRLVKTVIDNGNHAGIHVGMCGESAGDPKLIPILLGMVLTEFSMSPPSILQARWIL
;
A
#
# COMPACT_ATOMS: atom_id res chain seq x y z
N THR A 1 10.47 6.50 6.96
CA THR A 1 10.76 7.66 6.07
C THR A 1 11.46 8.76 6.86
N MET A 2 12.52 9.31 6.32
CA MET A 2 13.37 10.31 7.02
C MET A 2 12.76 11.72 7.09
N ARG A 3 11.59 11.97 6.49
CA ARG A 3 10.96 13.30 6.34
C ARG A 3 11.92 14.37 5.78
N ILE A 4 12.77 13.99 4.84
CA ILE A 4 13.69 14.89 4.17
C ILE A 4 13.04 15.30 2.83
N PRO A 5 12.91 16.60 2.54
CA PRO A 5 12.46 17.05 1.22
C PRO A 5 13.39 16.49 0.14
N SER A 6 12.81 15.96 -0.91
CA SER A 6 13.58 15.43 -2.05
C SER A 6 12.90 15.81 -3.36
N VAL A 7 13.71 16.10 -4.37
CA VAL A 7 13.26 16.34 -5.74
C VAL A 7 14.00 15.36 -6.63
N MET A 8 13.23 14.63 -7.45
CA MET A 8 13.78 13.66 -8.40
C MET A 8 13.67 14.20 -9.82
N GLY A 9 14.53 13.72 -10.72
CA GLY A 9 14.50 14.14 -12.13
C GLY A 9 14.96 15.58 -12.40
N ALA A 10 15.73 16.18 -11.49
CA ALA A 10 16.27 17.52 -11.64
C ALA A 10 17.41 17.57 -12.67
N HIS A 11 17.04 17.56 -13.96
CA HIS A 11 18.01 17.55 -15.05
C HIS A 11 18.93 18.77 -15.01
N GLY A 12 20.24 18.55 -15.15
CA GLY A 12 21.25 19.59 -15.21
C GLY A 12 21.66 20.21 -13.86
N LEU A 13 21.01 19.82 -12.75
CA LEU A 13 21.31 20.38 -11.43
C LEU A 13 22.79 20.18 -11.03
N LEU A 14 23.35 18.99 -11.27
CA LEU A 14 24.75 18.68 -10.95
C LEU A 14 25.76 19.53 -11.72
N ASN A 15 25.38 20.15 -12.84
CA ASN A 15 26.23 21.05 -13.60
C ASN A 15 26.18 22.50 -13.11
N THR A 16 25.20 22.82 -12.25
CA THR A 16 24.96 24.19 -11.74
C THR A 16 25.31 24.35 -10.26
N VAL A 17 25.41 23.25 -9.52
CA VAL A 17 25.67 23.28 -8.07
C VAL A 17 27.11 22.95 -7.77
N GLY A 18 27.76 23.79 -6.96
CA GLY A 18 29.09 23.60 -6.43
C GLY A 18 29.14 23.33 -4.91
N ASN A 19 30.29 22.90 -4.41
CA ASN A 19 30.48 22.75 -2.97
C ASN A 19 30.42 24.10 -2.26
N GLY A 20 29.53 24.22 -1.29
CA GLY A 20 29.33 25.44 -0.52
C GLY A 20 28.15 26.30 -1.00
N ASP A 21 27.49 25.95 -2.10
CA ASP A 21 26.28 26.62 -2.55
C ASP A 21 25.12 26.41 -1.57
N LEU A 22 24.35 27.48 -1.34
CA LEU A 22 23.12 27.43 -0.59
C LEU A 22 21.98 26.94 -1.50
N LEU A 23 21.26 25.89 -1.04
CA LEU A 23 20.15 25.32 -1.79
C LEU A 23 18.84 25.43 -1.00
N ILE A 24 17.76 25.77 -1.71
CA ILE A 24 16.40 25.53 -1.26
C ILE A 24 15.84 24.38 -2.08
N LEU A 25 15.28 23.38 -1.41
CA LEU A 25 14.59 22.24 -2.01
C LEU A 25 13.14 22.25 -1.52
N ASP A 26 12.20 22.43 -2.43
CA ASP A 26 10.78 22.31 -2.16
C ASP A 26 10.24 20.99 -2.69
N GLY A 27 10.07 20.01 -1.80
CA GLY A 27 9.55 18.69 -2.16
C GLY A 27 8.04 18.68 -2.50
N GLU A 28 7.32 19.78 -2.25
CA GLU A 28 5.90 19.92 -2.60
C GLU A 28 5.70 20.42 -4.04
N THR A 29 6.49 21.43 -4.45
CA THR A 29 6.40 22.02 -5.78
C THR A 29 7.42 21.44 -6.77
N GLY A 30 8.46 20.75 -6.27
CA GLY A 30 9.59 20.28 -7.08
C GLY A 30 10.58 21.38 -7.44
N GLU A 31 10.45 22.58 -6.87
CA GLU A 31 11.33 23.71 -7.13
C GLU A 31 12.67 23.58 -6.41
N ILE A 32 13.74 23.95 -7.11
CA ILE A 32 15.09 24.00 -6.56
C ILE A 32 15.69 25.37 -6.85
N PHE A 33 16.16 26.08 -5.82
CA PHE A 33 16.86 27.35 -5.96
C PHE A 33 18.31 27.16 -5.54
N VAL A 34 19.23 27.58 -6.40
CA VAL A 34 20.67 27.56 -6.15
C VAL A 34 21.11 28.99 -5.86
N ASN A 35 21.74 29.23 -4.70
CA ASN A 35 22.15 30.54 -4.23
C ASN A 35 21.02 31.58 -4.34
N PRO A 36 19.85 31.31 -3.67
CA PRO A 36 18.68 32.18 -3.75
C PRO A 36 19.01 33.60 -3.23
N ASP A 37 18.31 34.60 -3.79
CA ASP A 37 18.35 35.94 -3.24
C ASP A 37 17.67 36.04 -1.85
N ASP A 38 17.88 37.17 -1.17
CA ASP A 38 17.38 37.37 0.19
C ASP A 38 15.84 37.33 0.26
N GLU A 39 15.15 37.77 -0.80
CA GLU A 39 13.69 37.75 -0.88
C GLU A 39 13.17 36.31 -0.98
N THR A 40 13.75 35.51 -1.85
CA THR A 40 13.43 34.09 -2.01
C THR A 40 13.74 33.32 -0.72
N LEU A 41 14.88 33.59 -0.13
CA LEU A 41 15.29 32.96 1.13
C LEU A 41 14.32 33.28 2.28
N ALA A 42 13.90 34.54 2.42
CA ALA A 42 12.94 34.97 3.43
C ALA A 42 11.56 34.28 3.22
N ARG A 43 11.07 34.25 1.97
CA ARG A 43 9.83 33.58 1.61
C ARG A 43 9.82 32.09 1.98
N TYR A 44 10.90 31.37 1.71
CA TYR A 44 10.98 29.94 2.02
C TYR A 44 11.23 29.65 3.50
N ARG A 45 11.88 30.56 4.24
CA ARG A 45 11.95 30.47 5.70
C ARG A 45 10.56 30.60 6.33
N GLU A 46 9.77 31.57 5.88
CA GLU A 46 8.37 31.71 6.33
C GLU A 46 7.52 30.47 5.96
N LYS A 47 7.72 29.88 4.76
CA LYS A 47 7.05 28.63 4.37
C LYS A 47 7.45 27.48 5.32
N GLN A 48 8.71 27.36 5.66
CA GLN A 48 9.23 26.37 6.60
C GLN A 48 8.63 26.54 8.01
N GLU A 49 8.63 27.74 8.55
CA GLU A 49 8.04 28.04 9.86
C GLU A 49 6.54 27.71 9.91
N ARG A 50 5.81 28.04 8.87
CA ARG A 50 4.38 27.67 8.72
C ARG A 50 4.19 26.15 8.69
N TYR A 51 5.05 25.43 7.99
CA TYR A 51 5.01 23.98 7.93
C TYR A 51 5.34 23.34 9.29
N GLU A 52 6.34 23.83 10.01
CA GLU A 52 6.69 23.37 11.36
C GLU A 52 5.55 23.63 12.36
N CYS A 53 4.93 24.80 12.30
CA CYS A 53 3.74 25.11 13.10
C CYS A 53 2.58 24.15 12.78
N PHE A 54 2.35 23.83 11.50
CA PHE A 54 1.35 22.86 11.08
C PHE A 54 1.65 21.46 11.64
N LEU A 55 2.90 20.99 11.58
CA LEU A 55 3.32 19.72 12.19
C LEU A 55 3.07 19.69 13.71
N GLY A 56 3.29 20.82 14.38
CA GLY A 56 2.94 20.97 15.80
C GLY A 56 1.45 20.71 16.06
N ARG A 57 0.55 21.34 15.27
CA ARG A 57 -0.90 21.13 15.36
C ARG A 57 -1.30 19.68 15.08
N LEU A 58 -0.67 19.02 14.13
CA LEU A 58 -0.93 17.60 13.86
C LEU A 58 -0.60 16.72 15.08
N SER A 59 0.38 17.10 15.88
CA SER A 59 0.71 16.34 17.09
C SER A 59 -0.39 16.41 18.17
N GLU A 60 -1.21 17.47 18.18
CA GLU A 60 -2.31 17.67 19.14
C GLU A 60 -3.54 16.78 18.87
N ILE A 61 -3.66 16.27 17.64
CA ILE A 61 -4.74 15.35 17.25
C ILE A 61 -4.36 13.88 17.38
N ARG A 62 -3.14 13.59 17.80
CA ARG A 62 -2.71 12.22 18.06
C ARG A 62 -3.56 11.60 19.19
N GLY A 63 -3.90 10.30 19.02
CA GLY A 63 -4.72 9.57 19.98
C GLY A 63 -6.20 9.90 19.93
N LYS A 64 -6.63 10.82 19.05
CA LYS A 64 -8.04 11.09 18.81
C LYS A 64 -8.61 10.08 17.80
N GLU A 65 -9.86 9.69 18.01
CA GLU A 65 -10.59 8.85 17.06
C GLU A 65 -10.77 9.62 15.74
N THR A 66 -10.59 8.93 14.62
CA THR A 66 -10.77 9.53 13.29
C THR A 66 -12.25 9.48 12.92
N VAL A 67 -12.93 10.60 13.11
CA VAL A 67 -14.38 10.75 12.88
C VAL A 67 -14.62 12.06 12.15
N THR A 68 -15.40 12.02 11.08
CA THR A 68 -15.81 13.22 10.34
C THR A 68 -16.78 14.09 11.13
N LEU A 69 -17.01 15.32 10.70
CA LEU A 69 -17.94 16.25 11.39
C LEU A 69 -19.39 15.74 11.42
N ASP A 70 -19.78 14.89 10.48
CA ASP A 70 -21.10 14.24 10.43
C ASP A 70 -21.12 12.85 11.10
N GLY A 71 -20.05 12.47 11.80
CA GLY A 71 -19.98 11.28 12.65
C GLY A 71 -19.59 9.98 11.95
N VAL A 72 -19.10 10.03 10.71
CA VAL A 72 -18.59 8.84 10.00
C VAL A 72 -17.22 8.47 10.56
N LYS A 73 -17.07 7.24 11.04
CA LYS A 73 -15.76 6.70 11.46
C LYS A 73 -14.94 6.31 10.25
N VAL A 74 -13.67 6.69 10.28
CA VAL A 74 -12.69 6.39 9.24
C VAL A 74 -11.50 5.69 9.88
N GLU A 75 -10.98 4.63 9.26
CA GLU A 75 -9.78 3.93 9.69
C GLU A 75 -8.57 4.43 8.88
N LEU A 76 -7.52 4.89 9.57
CA LEU A 76 -6.28 5.33 8.97
C LEU A 76 -5.18 4.30 9.18
N GLY A 77 -4.90 3.53 8.14
CA GLY A 77 -3.88 2.51 8.11
C GLY A 77 -2.54 3.01 7.58
N ALA A 78 -1.51 2.23 7.87
CA ALA A 78 -0.16 2.42 7.36
C ALA A 78 0.20 1.41 6.28
N ASN A 79 0.95 1.84 5.26
CA ASN A 79 1.68 0.97 4.35
C ASN A 79 3.09 0.74 4.91
N VAL A 80 3.46 -0.52 5.11
CA VAL A 80 4.77 -0.91 5.66
C VAL A 80 5.46 -1.95 4.78
N GLY A 81 6.80 -1.97 4.81
CA GLY A 81 7.62 -2.98 4.14
C GLY A 81 8.28 -3.96 5.11
N SER A 82 8.44 -3.57 6.36
CA SER A 82 9.11 -4.38 7.38
C SER A 82 8.74 -3.94 8.80
N SER A 83 9.20 -4.70 9.81
CA SER A 83 9.05 -4.33 11.22
C SER A 83 9.80 -3.04 11.59
N ARG A 84 10.77 -2.61 10.80
CA ARG A 84 11.49 -1.34 10.98
C ARG A 84 10.58 -0.12 10.85
N ASP A 85 9.47 -0.26 10.12
CA ASP A 85 8.51 0.83 9.91
C ASP A 85 7.55 0.99 11.09
N LEU A 86 7.49 0.02 12.01
CA LEU A 86 6.48 -0.04 13.06
C LEU A 86 6.53 1.17 14.01
N ASP A 87 7.74 1.60 14.40
CA ASP A 87 7.90 2.77 15.26
C ASP A 87 7.30 4.03 14.62
N GLU A 88 7.47 4.20 13.31
CA GLU A 88 6.88 5.33 12.58
C GLU A 88 5.35 5.18 12.45
N VAL A 89 4.82 3.95 12.32
CA VAL A 89 3.37 3.71 12.35
C VAL A 89 2.78 4.14 13.68
N LEU A 90 3.35 3.68 14.80
CA LEU A 90 2.88 4.00 16.15
C LEU A 90 3.05 5.48 16.48
N LYS A 91 4.16 6.09 16.09
CA LYS A 91 4.45 7.51 16.28
C LYS A 91 3.46 8.42 15.52
N ASN A 92 2.99 7.99 14.35
CA ASN A 92 2.00 8.72 13.57
C ASN A 92 0.56 8.24 13.84
N ASP A 93 0.37 7.44 14.88
CA ASP A 93 -0.94 6.99 15.36
C ASP A 93 -1.73 6.21 14.30
N GLY A 94 -1.04 5.29 13.58
CA GLY A 94 -1.70 4.38 12.64
C GLY A 94 -2.65 3.44 13.36
N GLU A 95 -3.88 3.34 12.88
CA GLU A 95 -4.95 2.55 13.48
C GLU A 95 -4.91 1.10 12.99
N ALA A 96 -4.26 0.85 11.86
CA ALA A 96 -4.02 -0.44 11.26
C ALA A 96 -2.71 -0.45 10.44
N VAL A 97 -2.24 -1.63 10.07
CA VAL A 97 -1.41 -1.81 8.89
C VAL A 97 -2.34 -2.25 7.76
N GLY A 98 -2.73 -1.31 6.90
CA GLY A 98 -3.64 -1.61 5.79
C GLY A 98 -2.95 -2.25 4.59
N LEU A 99 -1.60 -2.20 4.56
CA LEU A 99 -0.79 -2.93 3.59
C LEU A 99 0.59 -3.26 4.16
N TYR A 100 0.85 -4.55 4.39
CA TYR A 100 2.19 -5.05 4.57
C TYR A 100 2.71 -5.61 3.24
N ARG A 101 3.71 -4.93 2.67
CA ARG A 101 4.35 -5.29 1.39
C ARG A 101 5.41 -6.36 1.63
N THR A 102 5.05 -7.62 1.40
CA THR A 102 5.94 -8.75 1.70
C THR A 102 7.13 -8.88 0.76
N GLU A 103 7.08 -8.27 -0.42
CA GLU A 103 8.15 -8.33 -1.42
C GLU A 103 9.50 -7.81 -0.92
N PHE A 104 9.52 -6.86 0.02
CA PHE A 104 10.77 -6.36 0.60
C PHE A 104 11.57 -7.45 1.31
N LEU A 105 10.88 -8.38 1.98
CA LEU A 105 11.53 -9.53 2.62
C LEU A 105 12.25 -10.41 1.58
N TYR A 106 11.65 -10.59 0.42
CA TYR A 106 12.26 -11.36 -0.66
C TYR A 106 13.38 -10.59 -1.36
N LEU A 107 13.23 -9.29 -1.58
CA LEU A 107 14.25 -8.44 -2.22
C LEU A 107 15.51 -8.27 -1.37
N GLU A 108 15.38 -8.26 -0.05
CA GLU A 108 16.50 -8.14 0.90
C GLU A 108 17.20 -9.50 1.15
N SER A 109 16.58 -10.62 0.76
CA SER A 109 17.14 -11.96 0.97
C SER A 109 17.98 -12.43 -0.22
N PRO A 110 19.09 -13.13 0.01
CA PRO A 110 19.92 -13.71 -1.06
C PRO A 110 19.31 -14.99 -1.67
N MET A 111 18.27 -15.54 -1.06
CA MET A 111 17.54 -16.74 -1.50
C MET A 111 16.08 -16.66 -1.07
N LEU A 112 15.26 -17.63 -1.52
CA LEU A 112 13.86 -17.71 -1.07
C LEU A 112 13.78 -17.75 0.47
N PRO A 113 13.10 -16.80 1.11
CA PRO A 113 12.92 -16.80 2.54
C PRO A 113 12.18 -18.06 3.01
N THR A 114 12.70 -18.72 4.03
CA THR A 114 12.09 -19.87 4.65
C THR A 114 10.75 -19.53 5.33
N GLU A 115 9.94 -20.55 5.66
CA GLU A 115 8.70 -20.35 6.41
C GLU A 115 8.94 -19.64 7.74
N ASP A 116 10.01 -20.00 8.46
CA ASP A 116 10.31 -19.42 9.78
C ASP A 116 10.80 -17.97 9.68
N GLU A 117 11.61 -17.63 8.69
CA GLU A 117 12.04 -16.24 8.46
C GLU A 117 10.83 -15.36 8.13
N GLN A 118 9.94 -15.83 7.26
CA GLN A 118 8.70 -15.13 6.93
C GLN A 118 7.79 -15.00 8.16
N PHE A 119 7.62 -16.08 8.91
CA PHE A 119 6.82 -16.10 10.12
C PHE A 119 7.30 -15.08 11.15
N GLU A 120 8.60 -15.05 11.47
CA GLU A 120 9.14 -14.09 12.44
C GLU A 120 9.00 -12.64 11.95
N ALA A 121 9.17 -12.37 10.66
CA ALA A 121 8.96 -11.07 10.07
C ALA A 121 7.49 -10.60 10.22
N TYR A 122 6.53 -11.45 9.87
CA TYR A 122 5.10 -11.11 9.96
C TYR A 122 4.64 -11.01 11.43
N LYS A 123 5.02 -11.96 12.28
CA LYS A 123 4.72 -11.97 13.71
C LYS A 123 5.22 -10.71 14.41
N SER A 124 6.41 -10.22 14.07
CA SER A 124 6.97 -9.01 14.68
C SER A 124 6.07 -7.79 14.45
N VAL A 125 5.51 -7.64 13.24
CA VAL A 125 4.58 -6.56 12.92
C VAL A 125 3.22 -6.79 13.58
N VAL A 126 2.67 -8.01 13.46
CA VAL A 126 1.35 -8.37 14.03
C VAL A 126 1.31 -8.16 15.55
N ALA A 127 2.31 -8.68 16.27
CA ALA A 127 2.42 -8.52 17.72
C ALA A 127 2.65 -7.05 18.11
N GLY A 128 3.53 -6.34 17.38
CA GLY A 128 3.86 -4.94 17.66
C GLY A 128 2.69 -3.98 17.44
N MET A 129 1.71 -4.34 16.60
CA MET A 129 0.48 -3.54 16.42
C MET A 129 -0.51 -3.66 17.59
N GLY A 130 -0.26 -4.50 18.59
CA GLY A 130 -1.01 -4.53 19.83
C GLY A 130 -2.52 -4.81 19.65
N GLY A 131 -2.87 -5.75 18.76
CA GLY A 131 -4.25 -6.14 18.46
C GLY A 131 -4.95 -5.28 17.38
N ARG A 132 -4.28 -4.27 16.83
CA ARG A 132 -4.77 -3.52 15.64
C ARG A 132 -4.63 -4.42 14.40
N PRO A 133 -5.50 -4.28 13.38
CA PRO A 133 -5.46 -5.12 12.19
C PRO A 133 -4.16 -4.97 11.38
N VAL A 134 -3.71 -6.08 10.79
CA VAL A 134 -2.59 -6.12 9.84
C VAL A 134 -3.02 -6.86 8.58
N VAL A 135 -3.07 -6.15 7.47
CA VAL A 135 -3.34 -6.71 6.14
C VAL A 135 -2.02 -7.11 5.50
N ILE A 136 -1.78 -8.40 5.34
CA ILE A 136 -0.56 -8.94 4.74
C ILE A 136 -0.85 -9.31 3.29
N ARG A 137 -0.21 -8.60 2.37
CA ARG A 137 -0.29 -8.89 0.93
C ARG A 137 0.62 -10.08 0.61
N THR A 138 0.08 -11.08 -0.07
CA THR A 138 0.90 -12.17 -0.60
C THR A 138 1.84 -11.65 -1.68
N LEU A 139 2.82 -12.46 -2.04
CA LEU A 139 3.95 -12.09 -2.89
C LEU A 139 3.51 -11.33 -4.17
N ASP A 140 4.07 -10.14 -4.36
CA ASP A 140 3.90 -9.32 -5.55
C ASP A 140 5.27 -9.06 -6.20
N ILE A 141 5.86 -10.11 -6.75
CA ILE A 141 7.12 -10.12 -7.51
C ILE A 141 6.81 -10.32 -8.98
N GLY A 142 7.65 -9.78 -9.85
CA GLY A 142 7.51 -9.66 -11.30
C GLY A 142 7.32 -8.19 -11.70
N GLY A 143 7.17 -7.91 -12.98
CA GLY A 143 7.15 -6.55 -13.48
C GLY A 143 8.53 -5.89 -13.33
N ASP A 144 8.60 -4.85 -12.50
CA ASP A 144 9.82 -4.10 -12.15
C ASP A 144 10.67 -4.75 -11.04
N LYS A 145 10.12 -5.76 -10.33
CA LYS A 145 10.77 -6.42 -9.20
C LYS A 145 11.32 -7.77 -9.63
N LYS A 146 12.62 -7.84 -9.88
CA LYS A 146 13.31 -9.09 -10.24
C LYS A 146 14.05 -9.67 -9.03
N LEU A 147 14.06 -11.00 -8.94
CA LEU A 147 14.84 -11.76 -7.95
C LEU A 147 15.78 -12.69 -8.71
N ASP A 148 17.09 -12.53 -8.52
CA ASP A 148 18.10 -13.31 -9.25
C ASP A 148 18.01 -14.82 -8.97
N TYR A 149 17.52 -15.20 -7.80
CA TYR A 149 17.37 -16.59 -7.40
C TYR A 149 16.00 -17.20 -7.80
N LEU A 150 15.09 -16.40 -8.35
CA LEU A 150 13.80 -16.88 -8.85
C LEU A 150 13.78 -16.75 -10.37
N SER A 151 13.94 -17.87 -11.07
CA SER A 151 13.90 -17.90 -12.52
C SER A 151 12.52 -17.52 -13.03
N ILE A 152 12.32 -16.23 -13.32
CA ILE A 152 11.15 -15.70 -13.99
C ILE A 152 11.54 -15.49 -15.46
N PRO A 153 10.76 -16.00 -16.43
CA PRO A 153 11.03 -15.77 -17.84
C PRO A 153 11.10 -14.28 -18.18
N GLU A 154 11.97 -13.92 -19.11
CA GLU A 154 11.92 -12.56 -19.68
C GLU A 154 10.68 -12.42 -20.55
N GLU A 155 9.96 -11.33 -20.36
CA GLU A 155 8.73 -11.00 -21.06
C GLU A 155 8.86 -9.61 -21.71
N GLU A 156 8.22 -9.43 -22.86
CA GLU A 156 8.19 -8.11 -23.52
C GLU A 156 7.42 -7.07 -22.73
N ASN A 157 6.41 -7.49 -21.97
CA ASN A 157 5.55 -6.64 -21.16
C ASN A 157 5.41 -7.18 -19.73
N PRO A 158 6.45 -7.10 -18.87
CA PRO A 158 6.48 -7.77 -17.58
C PRO A 158 5.35 -7.36 -16.63
N PHE A 159 4.86 -6.12 -16.72
CA PHE A 159 3.71 -5.67 -15.91
C PHE A 159 2.38 -6.36 -16.29
N LEU A 160 2.26 -6.86 -17.52
CA LEU A 160 1.09 -7.61 -18.01
C LEU A 160 1.25 -9.12 -17.92
N GLY A 161 2.41 -9.58 -17.44
CA GLY A 161 2.85 -10.97 -17.55
C GLY A 161 2.75 -11.79 -16.28
N TYR A 162 3.75 -12.63 -16.08
CA TYR A 162 3.88 -13.64 -15.04
C TYR A 162 4.36 -13.02 -13.72
N ARG A 163 3.43 -12.48 -12.94
CA ARG A 163 3.71 -11.81 -11.66
C ARG A 163 2.64 -12.11 -10.61
N ALA A 164 2.99 -11.82 -9.37
CA ALA A 164 2.07 -11.82 -8.23
C ALA A 164 1.27 -13.13 -8.10
N ILE A 165 -0.06 -13.06 -8.07
CA ILE A 165 -0.91 -14.25 -7.91
C ILE A 165 -0.70 -15.27 -9.03
N ARG A 166 -0.39 -14.87 -10.26
CA ARG A 166 -0.14 -15.78 -11.38
C ARG A 166 1.08 -16.66 -11.11
N LEU A 167 2.16 -16.05 -10.60
CA LEU A 167 3.36 -16.76 -10.14
C LEU A 167 3.02 -17.67 -8.95
N CYS A 168 2.25 -17.17 -7.98
CA CYS A 168 1.88 -17.93 -6.79
C CYS A 168 1.03 -19.17 -7.10
N LEU A 169 0.13 -19.09 -8.06
CA LEU A 169 -0.71 -20.21 -8.48
C LEU A 169 0.07 -21.28 -9.25
N ASP A 170 1.08 -20.88 -10.00
CA ASP A 170 1.99 -21.79 -10.71
C ASP A 170 3.05 -22.40 -9.77
N ARG A 171 3.64 -21.59 -8.89
CA ARG A 171 4.66 -21.99 -7.92
C ARG A 171 4.05 -22.20 -6.53
N GLN A 172 3.14 -23.17 -6.42
CA GLN A 172 2.37 -23.40 -5.21
C GLN A 172 3.24 -23.73 -3.99
N GLU A 173 4.42 -24.28 -4.16
CA GLU A 173 5.37 -24.55 -3.08
C GLU A 173 5.81 -23.26 -2.39
N ILE A 174 6.08 -22.17 -3.15
CA ILE A 174 6.43 -20.85 -2.60
C ILE A 174 5.20 -20.24 -1.93
N PHE A 175 4.06 -20.32 -2.59
CA PHE A 175 2.81 -19.74 -2.08
C PHE A 175 2.36 -20.38 -0.77
N LYS A 176 2.41 -21.73 -0.67
CA LYS A 176 2.04 -22.46 0.55
C LYS A 176 2.98 -22.14 1.72
N VAL A 177 4.28 -21.98 1.47
CA VAL A 177 5.25 -21.53 2.50
C VAL A 177 4.84 -20.18 3.05
N GLN A 178 4.55 -19.21 2.18
CA GLN A 178 4.11 -17.88 2.60
C GLN A 178 2.78 -17.93 3.36
N LEU A 179 1.78 -18.63 2.85
CA LEU A 179 0.47 -18.75 3.51
C LEU A 179 0.57 -19.38 4.90
N ARG A 180 1.42 -20.42 5.08
CA ARG A 180 1.66 -20.98 6.42
C ARG A 180 2.28 -19.96 7.36
N ALA A 181 3.28 -19.21 6.90
CA ALA A 181 3.91 -18.17 7.71
C ALA A 181 2.91 -17.07 8.13
N ILE A 182 2.05 -16.63 7.20
CA ILE A 182 1.00 -15.63 7.48
C ILE A 182 -0.02 -16.21 8.48
N LEU A 183 -0.53 -17.43 8.25
CA LEU A 183 -1.48 -18.06 9.15
C LEU A 183 -0.90 -18.26 10.55
N ARG A 184 0.34 -18.74 10.69
CA ARG A 184 1.03 -18.86 11.98
C ARG A 184 1.13 -17.52 12.72
N SER A 185 1.37 -16.43 12.00
CA SER A 185 1.44 -15.10 12.60
C SER A 185 0.10 -14.62 13.16
N SER A 186 -1.03 -15.13 12.64
CA SER A 186 -2.37 -14.76 13.10
C SER A 186 -2.68 -15.23 14.53
N ALA A 187 -1.92 -16.17 15.07
CA ALA A 187 -2.01 -16.56 16.49
C ALA A 187 -1.56 -15.44 17.45
N PHE A 188 -0.92 -14.37 16.94
CA PHE A 188 -0.34 -13.28 17.73
C PHE A 188 -1.09 -11.96 17.58
N GLY A 189 -2.12 -11.88 16.76
CA GLY A 189 -2.95 -10.69 16.56
C GLY A 189 -3.86 -10.79 15.35
N LYS A 190 -4.53 -9.69 15.00
CA LYS A 190 -5.51 -9.66 13.91
C LYS A 190 -4.83 -9.59 12.56
N VAL A 191 -4.93 -10.64 11.77
CA VAL A 191 -4.36 -10.73 10.42
C VAL A 191 -5.46 -10.85 9.37
N ARG A 192 -5.28 -10.16 8.24
CA ARG A 192 -6.04 -10.35 7.01
C ARG A 192 -5.08 -10.67 5.87
N ILE A 193 -5.47 -11.57 4.97
CA ILE A 193 -4.68 -11.94 3.79
C ILE A 193 -5.21 -11.16 2.59
N LEU A 194 -4.30 -10.55 1.81
CA LEU A 194 -4.63 -9.77 0.63
C LEU A 194 -3.96 -10.40 -0.61
N PHE A 195 -4.77 -10.86 -1.58
CA PHE A 195 -4.28 -11.41 -2.84
C PHE A 195 -4.13 -10.30 -3.89
N PRO A 196 -2.90 -10.02 -4.38
CA PRO A 196 -2.65 -9.02 -5.43
C PRO A 196 -2.97 -9.55 -6.82
N MET A 197 -3.18 -8.65 -7.78
CA MET A 197 -3.27 -8.91 -9.23
C MET A 197 -4.34 -9.93 -9.65
N ILE A 198 -5.39 -10.11 -8.85
CA ILE A 198 -6.54 -10.93 -9.23
C ILE A 198 -7.24 -10.28 -10.42
N SER A 199 -7.44 -11.05 -11.50
CA SER A 199 -8.06 -10.58 -12.75
C SER A 199 -9.34 -11.33 -13.14
N CYS A 200 -9.55 -12.52 -12.56
CA CYS A 200 -10.76 -13.34 -12.78
C CYS A 200 -11.14 -14.12 -11.51
N LEU A 201 -12.38 -14.62 -11.45
CA LEU A 201 -12.87 -15.39 -10.28
C LEU A 201 -12.14 -16.72 -10.11
N GLU A 202 -11.68 -17.31 -11.19
CA GLU A 202 -10.94 -18.58 -11.18
C GLU A 202 -9.62 -18.44 -10.40
N GLU A 203 -8.90 -17.31 -10.56
CA GLU A 203 -7.68 -17.03 -9.80
C GLU A 203 -8.00 -16.88 -8.30
N LEU A 204 -9.06 -16.16 -7.94
CA LEU A 204 -9.49 -16.01 -6.55
C LEU A 204 -9.85 -17.36 -5.92
N ARG A 205 -10.64 -18.16 -6.62
CA ARG A 205 -11.06 -19.49 -6.16
C ARG A 205 -9.88 -20.43 -5.99
N ALA A 206 -8.93 -20.42 -6.93
CA ALA A 206 -7.70 -21.21 -6.83
C ALA A 206 -6.85 -20.78 -5.63
N ALA A 207 -6.68 -19.47 -5.41
CA ALA A 207 -5.94 -18.96 -4.27
C ALA A 207 -6.59 -19.34 -2.93
N LYS A 208 -7.92 -19.24 -2.83
CA LYS A 208 -8.68 -19.66 -1.64
C LYS A 208 -8.62 -21.18 -1.42
N ALA A 209 -8.62 -21.98 -2.48
CA ALA A 209 -8.46 -23.43 -2.35
C ALA A 209 -7.07 -23.79 -1.76
N ILE A 210 -6.00 -23.15 -2.22
CA ILE A 210 -4.65 -23.34 -1.69
C ILE A 210 -4.57 -22.86 -0.22
N LEU A 211 -5.23 -21.76 0.12
CA LEU A 211 -5.33 -21.27 1.49
C LEU A 211 -6.00 -22.30 2.41
N GLU A 212 -7.15 -22.87 2.00
CA GLU A 212 -7.84 -23.87 2.77
C GLU A 212 -7.05 -25.19 2.91
N ASP A 213 -6.32 -25.61 1.88
CA ASP A 213 -5.41 -26.75 2.00
C ASP A 213 -4.25 -26.47 2.95
N THR A 214 -3.77 -25.22 2.97
CA THR A 214 -2.73 -24.77 3.92
C THR A 214 -3.25 -24.78 5.36
N LYS A 215 -4.48 -24.33 5.61
CA LYS A 215 -5.13 -24.43 6.93
C LYS A 215 -5.28 -25.88 7.36
N LYS A 216 -5.67 -26.80 6.46
CA LYS A 216 -5.74 -28.25 6.77
C LYS A 216 -4.39 -28.82 7.19
N ASP A 217 -3.29 -28.45 6.49
CA ASP A 217 -1.93 -28.87 6.85
C ASP A 217 -1.56 -28.40 8.26
N LEU A 218 -1.78 -27.14 8.59
CA LEU A 218 -1.49 -26.59 9.92
C LEU A 218 -2.32 -27.28 11.02
N ARG A 219 -3.61 -27.57 10.77
CA ARG A 219 -4.45 -28.34 11.72
C ARG A 219 -3.90 -29.74 11.96
N GLN A 220 -3.50 -30.45 10.91
CA GLN A 220 -2.89 -31.79 11.03
C GLN A 220 -1.58 -31.75 11.81
N ARG A 221 -0.79 -30.72 11.62
CA ARG A 221 0.48 -30.49 12.34
C ARG A 221 0.28 -29.90 13.74
N LYS A 222 -0.96 -29.60 14.13
CA LYS A 222 -1.34 -28.96 15.41
C LYS A 222 -0.63 -27.62 15.65
N ILE A 223 -0.39 -26.86 14.59
CA ILE A 223 0.20 -25.53 14.64
C ILE A 223 -0.93 -24.51 14.83
N PRO A 224 -0.88 -23.64 15.86
CA PRO A 224 -1.95 -22.70 16.14
C PRO A 224 -1.99 -21.56 15.10
N PHE A 225 -3.20 -21.17 14.71
CA PHE A 225 -3.51 -20.01 13.89
C PHE A 225 -4.95 -19.56 14.13
N ASP A 226 -5.33 -18.38 13.69
CA ASP A 226 -6.72 -17.92 13.72
C ASP A 226 -7.51 -18.53 12.56
N GLU A 227 -8.49 -19.37 12.88
CA GLU A 227 -9.35 -20.03 11.88
C GLU A 227 -10.22 -19.04 11.09
N SER A 228 -10.48 -17.85 11.66
CA SER A 228 -11.33 -16.80 11.10
C SER A 228 -10.57 -15.79 10.25
N VAL A 229 -9.29 -16.04 9.93
CA VAL A 229 -8.50 -15.13 9.07
C VAL A 229 -9.25 -14.86 7.77
N GLN A 230 -9.54 -13.58 7.55
CA GLN A 230 -10.19 -13.08 6.35
C GLN A 230 -9.25 -13.06 5.15
N ALA A 231 -9.76 -13.38 3.96
CA ALA A 231 -9.03 -13.34 2.70
C ALA A 231 -9.75 -12.42 1.69
N GLY A 232 -9.10 -11.31 1.38
CA GLY A 232 -9.59 -10.32 0.41
C GLY A 232 -8.70 -10.21 -0.81
N ILE A 233 -9.09 -9.34 -1.73
CA ILE A 233 -8.36 -9.08 -2.97
C ILE A 233 -7.93 -7.63 -3.08
N MET A 234 -6.77 -7.42 -3.70
CA MET A 234 -6.37 -6.11 -4.18
C MET A 234 -7.09 -5.84 -5.51
N VAL A 235 -7.94 -4.82 -5.52
CA VAL A 235 -8.63 -4.41 -6.72
C VAL A 235 -7.76 -3.39 -7.45
N GLU A 236 -6.95 -3.89 -8.36
CA GLU A 236 -5.94 -3.12 -9.09
C GLU A 236 -5.91 -3.43 -10.60
N VAL A 237 -6.67 -4.45 -11.02
CA VAL A 237 -6.88 -4.77 -12.43
C VAL A 237 -8.26 -4.26 -12.86
N PRO A 238 -8.40 -3.54 -13.98
CA PRO A 238 -9.68 -3.00 -14.43
C PRO A 238 -10.81 -4.03 -14.59
N SER A 239 -10.49 -5.26 -15.00
CA SER A 239 -11.48 -6.35 -15.09
C SER A 239 -12.11 -6.66 -13.73
N THR A 240 -11.29 -6.69 -12.68
CA THR A 240 -11.75 -6.93 -11.30
C THR A 240 -12.57 -5.76 -10.78
N ALA A 241 -12.18 -4.52 -11.10
CA ALA A 241 -12.95 -3.35 -10.72
C ALA A 241 -14.34 -3.32 -11.39
N ILE A 242 -14.41 -3.66 -12.68
CA ILE A 242 -15.67 -3.74 -13.43
C ILE A 242 -16.60 -4.83 -12.89
N LEU A 243 -16.04 -6.00 -12.51
CA LEU A 243 -16.79 -7.15 -12.01
C LEU A 243 -16.79 -7.23 -10.47
N SER A 244 -16.54 -6.13 -9.80
CA SER A 244 -16.41 -6.12 -8.33
C SER A 244 -17.66 -6.58 -7.57
N ASP A 245 -18.85 -6.46 -8.16
CA ASP A 245 -20.09 -7.02 -7.63
C ASP A 245 -20.10 -8.57 -7.58
N HIS A 246 -19.40 -9.22 -8.51
CA HIS A 246 -19.20 -10.67 -8.49
C HIS A 246 -18.12 -11.06 -7.48
N PHE A 247 -17.01 -10.35 -7.46
CA PHE A 247 -15.92 -10.60 -6.51
C PHE A 247 -16.33 -10.36 -5.06
N ALA A 248 -17.20 -9.40 -4.79
CA ALA A 248 -17.70 -9.10 -3.45
C ALA A 248 -18.46 -10.27 -2.80
N LYS A 249 -19.03 -11.17 -3.61
CA LYS A 249 -19.72 -12.38 -3.12
C LYS A 249 -18.78 -13.47 -2.65
N GLU A 250 -17.51 -13.39 -3.06
CA GLU A 250 -16.51 -14.43 -2.81
C GLU A 250 -15.28 -13.91 -2.05
N SER A 251 -15.22 -12.62 -1.74
CA SER A 251 -14.14 -11.97 -0.98
C SER A 251 -14.64 -11.47 0.36
N ASP A 252 -13.80 -11.51 1.38
CA ASP A 252 -14.16 -11.00 2.70
C ASP A 252 -13.97 -9.48 2.80
N PHE A 253 -13.12 -8.89 1.96
CA PHE A 253 -12.88 -7.45 1.86
C PHE A 253 -12.19 -7.09 0.55
N PHE A 254 -12.21 -5.80 0.21
CA PHE A 254 -11.44 -5.23 -0.90
C PHE A 254 -10.40 -4.22 -0.38
N SER A 255 -9.23 -4.19 -1.03
CA SER A 255 -8.28 -3.10 -0.91
C SER A 255 -7.96 -2.56 -2.30
N ILE A 256 -8.25 -1.29 -2.56
CA ILE A 256 -8.06 -0.69 -3.88
C ILE A 256 -6.58 -0.32 -4.05
N GLY A 257 -5.91 -0.95 -5.03
CA GLY A 257 -4.52 -0.71 -5.39
C GLY A 257 -4.42 0.31 -6.52
N THR A 258 -4.49 1.62 -6.21
CA THR A 258 -4.59 2.66 -7.24
C THR A 258 -3.39 2.74 -8.16
N ASN A 259 -2.18 2.35 -7.71
CA ASN A 259 -0.98 2.46 -8.53
C ASN A 259 -1.08 1.61 -9.81
N ASP A 260 -1.40 0.33 -9.67
CA ASP A 260 -1.57 -0.57 -10.81
C ASP A 260 -2.93 -0.31 -11.51
N LEU A 261 -3.99 0.03 -10.77
CA LEU A 261 -5.29 0.36 -11.37
C LEU A 261 -5.19 1.55 -12.34
N ILE A 262 -4.44 2.60 -11.99
CA ILE A 262 -4.19 3.73 -12.90
C ILE A 262 -3.42 3.24 -14.13
N GLN A 263 -2.29 2.58 -13.92
CA GLN A 263 -1.42 2.07 -14.97
C GLN A 263 -2.20 1.26 -16.02
N TYR A 264 -3.00 0.32 -15.58
CA TYR A 264 -3.78 -0.55 -16.48
C TYR A 264 -5.00 0.13 -17.08
N THR A 265 -5.63 1.07 -16.37
CA THR A 265 -6.81 1.80 -16.88
C THR A 265 -6.45 2.76 -18.00
N VAL A 266 -5.33 3.47 -17.88
CA VAL A 266 -4.91 4.47 -18.88
C VAL A 266 -3.82 3.94 -19.82
N ALA A 267 -3.39 2.66 -19.66
CA ALA A 267 -2.37 2.00 -20.46
C ALA A 267 -1.03 2.77 -20.46
N VAL A 268 -0.59 3.23 -19.28
CA VAL A 268 0.64 4.01 -19.09
C VAL A 268 1.55 3.29 -18.12
N ASP A 269 2.77 3.03 -18.54
CA ASP A 269 3.83 2.56 -17.64
C ASP A 269 4.24 3.69 -16.68
N ARG A 270 3.98 3.50 -15.37
CA ARG A 270 4.31 4.45 -14.31
C ARG A 270 5.80 4.74 -14.18
N GLY A 271 6.67 3.83 -14.68
CA GLY A 271 8.12 4.00 -14.71
C GLY A 271 8.62 4.84 -15.89
N ASN A 272 7.74 5.26 -16.80
CA ASN A 272 8.12 6.04 -17.97
C ASN A 272 7.88 7.54 -17.73
N ASP A 273 8.97 8.29 -17.45
CA ASP A 273 8.92 9.73 -17.17
C ASP A 273 8.23 10.55 -18.27
N LYS A 274 8.34 10.12 -19.54
CA LYS A 274 7.69 10.82 -20.67
C LYS A 274 6.18 10.73 -20.64
N LEU A 275 5.64 9.70 -20.00
CA LEU A 275 4.22 9.43 -19.86
C LEU A 275 3.64 9.87 -18.52
N ALA A 276 4.48 10.33 -17.60
CA ALA A 276 4.06 10.77 -16.27
C ALA A 276 2.85 11.73 -16.25
N PRO A 277 2.70 12.69 -17.20
CA PRO A 277 1.52 13.56 -17.26
C PRO A 277 0.20 12.83 -17.53
N LEU A 278 0.23 11.63 -18.10
CA LEU A 278 -0.95 10.80 -18.36
C LEU A 278 -1.31 9.91 -17.18
N TYR A 279 -0.35 9.64 -16.28
CA TYR A 279 -0.55 8.85 -15.08
C TYR A 279 -1.13 9.73 -13.98
N SER A 280 -2.47 9.68 -13.81
CA SER A 280 -3.17 10.57 -12.89
C SER A 280 -4.24 9.85 -12.09
N SER A 281 -4.19 9.98 -10.77
CA SER A 281 -5.24 9.52 -9.84
C SER A 281 -6.56 10.27 -10.06
N TYR A 282 -6.53 11.43 -10.67
CA TYR A 282 -7.71 12.27 -10.96
C TYR A 282 -8.37 11.94 -12.30
N HIS A 283 -7.82 10.96 -13.04
CA HIS A 283 -8.39 10.59 -14.33
C HIS A 283 -9.84 10.08 -14.15
N PRO A 284 -10.83 10.62 -14.90
CA PRO A 284 -12.25 10.30 -14.68
C PRO A 284 -12.58 8.81 -14.79
N ALA A 285 -11.88 8.05 -15.66
CA ALA A 285 -12.06 6.61 -15.77
C ALA A 285 -11.61 5.87 -14.49
N VAL A 286 -10.49 6.30 -13.89
CA VAL A 286 -9.98 5.73 -12.64
C VAL A 286 -10.96 6.02 -11.49
N LEU A 287 -11.40 7.28 -11.35
CA LEU A 287 -12.36 7.65 -10.31
C LEU A 287 -13.70 6.91 -10.45
N ARG A 288 -14.16 6.65 -11.68
CA ARG A 288 -15.37 5.84 -11.92
C ARG A 288 -15.16 4.39 -11.49
N LEU A 289 -14.02 3.77 -11.82
CA LEU A 289 -13.73 2.41 -11.37
C LEU A 289 -13.64 2.33 -9.84
N VAL A 290 -12.93 3.26 -9.21
CA VAL A 290 -12.85 3.37 -7.74
C VAL A 290 -14.25 3.46 -7.13
N LYS A 291 -15.10 4.37 -7.64
CA LYS A 291 -16.49 4.51 -7.16
C LYS A 291 -17.29 3.22 -7.33
N THR A 292 -17.16 2.55 -8.48
CA THR A 292 -17.85 1.26 -8.75
C THR A 292 -17.44 0.20 -7.72
N VAL A 293 -16.14 0.09 -7.42
CA VAL A 293 -15.64 -0.88 -6.42
C VAL A 293 -16.17 -0.58 -5.02
N ILE A 294 -16.16 0.70 -4.63
CA ILE A 294 -16.67 1.14 -3.31
C ILE A 294 -18.17 0.82 -3.21
N ASP A 295 -18.96 1.16 -4.23
CA ASP A 295 -20.40 0.93 -4.22
C ASP A 295 -20.74 -0.56 -4.16
N ASN A 296 -20.08 -1.38 -4.98
CA ASN A 296 -20.32 -2.82 -5.03
C ASN A 296 -19.91 -3.50 -3.71
N GLY A 297 -18.77 -3.13 -3.12
CA GLY A 297 -18.34 -3.67 -1.84
C GLY A 297 -19.29 -3.27 -0.70
N ASN A 298 -19.64 -2.00 -0.62
CA ASN A 298 -20.59 -1.50 0.38
C ASN A 298 -21.98 -2.15 0.23
N HIS A 299 -22.46 -2.31 -1.00
CA HIS A 299 -23.74 -2.98 -1.28
C HIS A 299 -23.72 -4.47 -0.86
N ALA A 300 -22.60 -5.14 -1.03
CA ALA A 300 -22.41 -6.53 -0.60
C ALA A 300 -22.14 -6.65 0.92
N GLY A 301 -21.95 -5.53 1.64
CA GLY A 301 -21.68 -5.52 3.07
C GLY A 301 -20.26 -5.97 3.43
N ILE A 302 -19.32 -5.93 2.49
CA ILE A 302 -17.91 -6.19 2.75
C ILE A 302 -17.14 -4.90 2.95
N HIS A 303 -16.05 -4.98 3.70
CA HIS A 303 -15.17 -3.85 3.94
C HIS A 303 -14.40 -3.45 2.68
N VAL A 304 -14.29 -2.13 2.42
CA VAL A 304 -13.52 -1.59 1.30
C VAL A 304 -12.53 -0.57 1.81
N GLY A 305 -11.24 -0.86 1.59
CA GLY A 305 -10.13 0.04 1.86
C GLY A 305 -9.40 0.45 0.58
N MET A 306 -8.47 1.39 0.73
CA MET A 306 -7.53 1.80 -0.33
C MET A 306 -6.12 1.86 0.22
N CYS A 307 -5.16 1.25 -0.48
CA CYS A 307 -3.76 1.21 -0.06
C CYS A 307 -2.77 1.75 -1.11
N GLY A 308 -3.26 2.19 -2.26
CA GLY A 308 -2.43 2.90 -3.24
C GLY A 308 -2.04 4.30 -2.76
N GLU A 309 -1.10 4.93 -3.45
CA GLU A 309 -0.61 6.27 -3.07
C GLU A 309 -1.70 7.34 -3.04
N SER A 310 -2.76 7.16 -3.82
CA SER A 310 -3.95 8.03 -3.83
C SER A 310 -4.65 8.15 -2.48
N ALA A 311 -4.54 7.12 -1.62
CA ALA A 311 -5.14 7.13 -0.29
C ALA A 311 -4.53 8.20 0.64
N GLY A 312 -3.28 8.59 0.38
CA GLY A 312 -2.58 9.63 1.14
C GLY A 312 -2.61 11.02 0.50
N ASP A 313 -3.26 11.18 -0.66
CA ASP A 313 -3.36 12.47 -1.34
C ASP A 313 -4.38 13.39 -0.63
N PRO A 314 -3.92 14.52 -0.04
CA PRO A 314 -4.79 15.43 0.70
C PRO A 314 -6.00 15.97 -0.08
N LYS A 315 -5.89 16.08 -1.41
CA LYS A 315 -6.97 16.58 -2.27
C LYS A 315 -7.95 15.47 -2.66
N LEU A 316 -7.51 14.21 -2.68
CA LEU A 316 -8.35 13.06 -2.99
C LEU A 316 -9.13 12.54 -1.78
N ILE A 317 -8.59 12.65 -0.57
CA ILE A 317 -9.25 12.18 0.66
C ILE A 317 -10.71 12.66 0.75
N PRO A 318 -11.04 13.95 0.59
CA PRO A 318 -12.44 14.39 0.65
C PRO A 318 -13.31 13.82 -0.48
N ILE A 319 -12.74 13.62 -1.67
CA ILE A 319 -13.45 13.03 -2.82
C ILE A 319 -13.76 11.55 -2.54
N LEU A 320 -12.77 10.81 -2.07
CA LEU A 320 -12.92 9.39 -1.73
C LEU A 320 -13.89 9.17 -0.55
N LEU A 321 -13.84 10.05 0.45
CA LEU A 321 -14.80 10.05 1.54
C LEU A 321 -16.23 10.32 1.03
N GLY A 322 -16.41 11.26 0.10
CA GLY A 322 -17.68 11.50 -0.57
C GLY A 322 -18.16 10.32 -1.44
N MET A 323 -17.25 9.42 -1.83
CA MET A 323 -17.58 8.12 -2.44
C MET A 323 -17.90 7.03 -1.39
N VAL A 324 -17.88 7.35 -0.11
CA VAL A 324 -18.14 6.45 1.04
C VAL A 324 -17.00 5.42 1.24
N LEU A 325 -15.76 5.81 0.95
CA LEU A 325 -14.58 5.06 1.38
C LEU A 325 -14.27 5.40 2.84
N THR A 326 -14.06 4.39 3.69
CA THR A 326 -13.85 4.57 5.13
C THR A 326 -12.55 3.97 5.67
N GLU A 327 -11.74 3.32 4.83
CA GLU A 327 -10.38 2.89 5.19
C GLU A 327 -9.36 3.44 4.20
N PHE A 328 -8.35 4.15 4.72
CA PHE A 328 -7.28 4.76 3.94
C PHE A 328 -5.94 4.30 4.49
N SER A 329 -5.15 3.58 3.68
CA SER A 329 -3.82 3.13 4.06
C SER A 329 -2.74 3.85 3.24
N MET A 330 -1.82 4.49 3.94
CA MET A 330 -0.84 5.41 3.35
C MET A 330 0.53 5.28 4.02
N SER A 331 1.51 6.05 3.56
CA SER A 331 2.78 6.14 4.28
C SER A 331 2.56 6.68 5.70
N PRO A 332 3.25 6.14 6.73
CA PRO A 332 3.03 6.55 8.12
C PRO A 332 3.05 8.07 8.36
N PRO A 333 3.98 8.87 7.77
CA PRO A 333 3.98 10.32 7.95
C PRO A 333 2.73 11.06 7.47
N SER A 334 1.95 10.47 6.57
CA SER A 334 0.74 11.08 6.00
C SER A 334 -0.50 10.91 6.88
N ILE A 335 -0.47 9.98 7.85
CA ILE A 335 -1.64 9.60 8.66
C ILE A 335 -2.22 10.79 9.45
N LEU A 336 -1.38 11.53 10.17
CA LEU A 336 -1.86 12.66 10.96
C LEU A 336 -2.40 13.80 10.07
N GLN A 337 -1.82 14.01 8.89
CA GLN A 337 -2.34 14.97 7.93
C GLN A 337 -3.71 14.53 7.38
N ALA A 338 -3.88 13.25 7.07
CA ALA A 338 -5.17 12.70 6.66
C ALA A 338 -6.24 12.87 7.74
N ARG A 339 -5.90 12.59 9.02
CA ARG A 339 -6.79 12.82 10.16
C ARG A 339 -7.20 14.28 10.33
N TRP A 340 -6.29 15.21 10.05
CA TRP A 340 -6.59 16.64 10.09
C TRP A 340 -7.58 17.08 9.00
N ILE A 341 -7.56 16.42 7.85
CA ILE A 341 -8.45 16.73 6.71
C ILE A 341 -9.85 16.17 6.96
N LEU A 342 -9.94 15.01 7.57
CA LEU A 342 -11.18 14.32 7.91
C LEU A 342 -11.90 14.97 9.10
#